data_9eaadfab34a0b3c270860ff372bc62a6
#
_entry.id   9eaadfab34a0b3c270860ff372bc62a6
#
_cell.length_a   1.000
_cell.length_b   1.000
_cell.length_c   1.000
_cell.angle_alpha   90.00
_cell.angle_beta   90.00
_cell.angle_gamma   90.00
#
_symmetry.space_group_name_H-M   'P 1'
#
loop_
_entity.id
_entity.type
_entity.pdbx_description
1 polymer ?
#
loop_
_entity_poly.entity_id
_entity_poly.type
_entity_poly.pdbx_seq_one_letter_code
_entity_poly.pdbx_strand_id
1 'polypeptide(L)'
;MNPRLAAARALAAVLNGKASLGSSLPEVLDKVDARDRGLTQELAFGTARWQPRLAGLAERLLQKPFKVADRDVEALLLVGLYQLLHTRIPPHAAIGETVGCVDKLKKPWAKGLLNAVLRRAQREGQTLLGELERDPVIRLAHPRWLQKSLKANWPEQWEAICAANNAHPPMTLRVNRRQTDRDGYLAELQAAGIEAFACPFSEDGVRLAGALDVQRLPGFAEGRVSVQDEAAQLAARLLDLAPGQRVLDACCAPGGKTCHLLEREPGLAALTALDLEPRRLARVAENLQRLRLEAQLVAADARDTAAWWDGQPFQRILLDAPCSATGVIRRHPDIKLTRKAEDIPALARLQGEMLDALWPTLDVGGVLLYATCSVMPQENREVIAGFLARTPGARELDLPPGFGVPQPHGRQLLPQPDGHDGFYYAKLIKIAAQPRSARPQAGAGEQAVSGVLS
;
A
#
# COMPACT_ATOMS: atom_id res chain seq x y z
N MET A 1 28.51 -1.53 -7.29
CA MET A 1 28.49 -0.35 -6.36
C MET A 1 28.46 -0.89 -4.92
N ASN A 2 29.11 -0.20 -3.95
CA ASN A 2 28.99 -0.59 -2.54
C ASN A 2 27.54 -0.49 -2.06
N PRO A 3 26.98 -1.48 -1.33
CA PRO A 3 25.60 -1.52 -0.89
C PRO A 3 25.19 -0.33 0.00
N ARG A 4 26.09 0.18 0.84
CA ARG A 4 25.82 1.35 1.69
C ARG A 4 25.67 2.64 0.87
N LEU A 5 26.51 2.80 -0.12
CA LEU A 5 26.43 3.94 -1.04
C LEU A 5 25.15 3.90 -1.87
N ALA A 6 24.76 2.71 -2.35
CA ALA A 6 23.53 2.52 -3.11
C ALA A 6 22.30 2.85 -2.26
N ALA A 7 22.23 2.29 -1.04
CA ALA A 7 21.14 2.59 -0.09
C ALA A 7 21.07 4.09 0.25
N ALA A 8 22.22 4.73 0.51
CA ALA A 8 22.28 6.16 0.81
C ALA A 8 21.81 7.02 -0.37
N ARG A 9 22.14 6.66 -1.61
CA ARG A 9 21.68 7.39 -2.82
C ARG A 9 20.17 7.26 -3.01
N ALA A 10 19.60 6.06 -2.85
CA ALA A 10 18.16 5.86 -2.91
C ALA A 10 17.45 6.67 -1.82
N LEU A 11 17.94 6.61 -0.57
CA LEU A 11 17.37 7.35 0.54
C LEU A 11 17.50 8.87 0.36
N ALA A 12 18.62 9.37 -0.17
CA ALA A 12 18.81 10.80 -0.44
C ALA A 12 17.78 11.34 -1.46
N ALA A 13 17.40 10.55 -2.46
CA ALA A 13 16.34 10.92 -3.39
C ALA A 13 14.98 11.07 -2.68
N VAL A 14 14.68 10.17 -1.74
CA VAL A 14 13.47 10.24 -0.89
C VAL A 14 13.51 11.47 0.02
N LEU A 15 14.60 11.70 0.73
CA LEU A 15 14.76 12.84 1.64
C LEU A 15 14.70 14.21 0.92
N ASN A 16 15.03 14.23 -0.36
CA ASN A 16 14.88 15.42 -1.21
C ASN A 16 13.46 15.57 -1.79
N GLY A 17 12.52 14.67 -1.50
CA GLY A 17 11.18 14.68 -2.07
C GLY A 17 11.10 14.41 -3.58
N LYS A 18 12.17 13.83 -4.18
CA LYS A 18 12.26 13.61 -5.62
C LYS A 18 11.75 12.25 -6.08
N ALA A 19 11.69 11.27 -5.18
CA ALA A 19 11.34 9.90 -5.51
C ALA A 19 10.79 9.17 -4.28
N SER A 20 10.16 8.01 -4.51
CA SER A 20 9.91 6.99 -3.47
C SER A 20 11.06 5.96 -3.47
N LEU A 21 11.16 5.14 -2.42
CA LEU A 21 12.07 3.99 -2.46
C LEU A 21 11.70 3.01 -3.57
N GLY A 22 10.38 2.85 -3.85
CA GLY A 22 9.91 2.01 -4.94
C GLY A 22 10.44 2.41 -6.33
N SER A 23 10.69 3.72 -6.54
CA SER A 23 11.25 4.22 -7.80
C SER A 23 12.78 4.35 -7.78
N SER A 24 13.37 4.83 -6.68
CA SER A 24 14.80 5.11 -6.61
C SER A 24 15.68 3.87 -6.37
N LEU A 25 15.16 2.87 -5.66
CA LEU A 25 15.94 1.68 -5.30
C LEU A 25 16.26 0.78 -6.51
N PRO A 26 15.34 0.47 -7.44
CA PRO A 26 15.66 -0.30 -8.64
C PRO A 26 16.83 0.29 -9.45
N GLU A 27 16.85 1.60 -9.64
CA GLU A 27 17.90 2.28 -10.43
C GLU A 27 19.33 2.10 -9.85
N VAL A 28 19.43 1.95 -8.53
CA VAL A 28 20.73 1.72 -7.89
C VAL A 28 21.06 0.24 -7.75
N LEU A 29 20.06 -0.65 -7.62
CA LEU A 29 20.24 -2.10 -7.53
C LEU A 29 20.86 -2.71 -8.79
N ASP A 30 20.57 -2.17 -9.97
CA ASP A 30 21.18 -2.59 -11.23
C ASP A 30 22.71 -2.38 -11.26
N LYS A 31 23.21 -1.47 -10.39
CA LYS A 31 24.65 -1.14 -10.27
C LYS A 31 25.32 -1.86 -9.09
N VAL A 32 24.59 -2.71 -8.39
CA VAL A 32 25.06 -3.49 -7.23
C VAL A 32 25.20 -4.95 -7.61
N ASP A 33 26.27 -5.61 -7.14
CA ASP A 33 26.43 -7.05 -7.33
C ASP A 33 25.22 -7.83 -6.80
N ALA A 34 24.82 -8.89 -7.50
CA ALA A 34 23.63 -9.67 -7.14
C ALA A 34 23.64 -10.13 -5.68
N ARG A 35 24.79 -10.60 -5.16
CA ARG A 35 24.99 -11.02 -3.77
C ARG A 35 24.73 -9.91 -2.73
N ASP A 36 24.91 -8.64 -3.11
CA ASP A 36 24.82 -7.49 -2.22
C ASP A 36 23.46 -6.76 -2.33
N ARG A 37 22.58 -7.19 -3.25
CA ARG A 37 21.26 -6.57 -3.46
C ARG A 37 20.38 -6.67 -2.23
N GLY A 38 20.35 -7.83 -1.56
CA GLY A 38 19.60 -8.05 -0.32
C GLY A 38 20.07 -7.11 0.80
N LEU A 39 21.37 -6.93 0.98
CA LEU A 39 21.92 -5.99 1.95
C LEU A 39 21.55 -4.54 1.58
N THR A 40 21.62 -4.17 0.31
CA THR A 40 21.23 -2.83 -0.15
C THR A 40 19.77 -2.53 0.17
N GLN A 41 18.87 -3.48 -0.08
CA GLN A 41 17.45 -3.36 0.22
C GLN A 41 17.21 -3.23 1.74
N GLU A 42 17.83 -4.10 2.52
CA GLU A 42 17.74 -4.05 4.00
C GLU A 42 18.18 -2.68 4.53
N LEU A 43 19.33 -2.18 4.07
CA LEU A 43 19.85 -0.87 4.50
C LEU A 43 18.93 0.29 4.09
N ALA A 44 18.37 0.26 2.87
CA ALA A 44 17.48 1.32 2.38
C ALA A 44 16.13 1.32 3.12
N PHE A 45 15.44 0.17 3.14
CA PHE A 45 14.14 0.04 3.80
C PHE A 45 14.24 0.19 5.32
N GLY A 46 15.26 -0.42 5.93
CA GLY A 46 15.47 -0.33 7.37
C GLY A 46 15.78 1.10 7.83
N THR A 47 16.65 1.81 7.11
CA THR A 47 16.95 3.22 7.41
C THR A 47 15.70 4.09 7.25
N ALA A 48 14.91 3.92 6.20
CA ALA A 48 13.67 4.66 6.01
C ALA A 48 12.64 4.34 7.12
N ARG A 49 12.55 3.07 7.54
CA ARG A 49 11.65 2.61 8.61
C ARG A 49 11.95 3.30 9.95
N TRP A 50 13.20 3.47 10.27
CA TRP A 50 13.66 4.05 11.53
C TRP A 50 14.11 5.52 11.39
N GLN A 51 13.93 6.14 10.22
CA GLN A 51 14.47 7.48 9.91
C GLN A 51 14.13 8.53 10.96
N PRO A 52 12.90 8.70 11.50
CA PRO A 52 12.64 9.72 12.50
C PRO A 52 13.47 9.52 13.79
N ARG A 53 13.67 8.28 14.19
CA ARG A 53 14.51 7.89 15.35
C ARG A 53 16.00 8.14 15.09
N LEU A 54 16.46 7.72 13.92
CA LEU A 54 17.85 7.90 13.49
C LEU A 54 18.21 9.38 13.29
N ALA A 55 17.28 10.16 12.72
CA ALA A 55 17.47 11.61 12.55
C ALA A 55 17.55 12.33 13.89
N GLY A 56 16.69 12.04 14.86
CA GLY A 56 16.76 12.60 16.19
C GLY A 56 18.07 12.28 16.90
N LEU A 57 18.58 11.06 16.75
CA LEU A 57 19.91 10.69 17.25
C LEU A 57 21.02 11.46 16.52
N ALA A 58 20.95 11.56 15.20
CA ALA A 58 21.93 12.29 14.41
C ALA A 58 22.00 13.77 14.82
N GLU A 59 20.85 14.43 15.04
CA GLU A 59 20.76 15.81 15.52
C GLU A 59 21.45 15.97 16.89
N ARG A 60 21.30 15.00 17.80
CA ARG A 60 21.96 15.01 19.12
C ARG A 60 23.47 14.80 19.05
N LEU A 61 23.94 14.08 18.03
CA LEU A 61 25.35 13.77 17.81
C LEU A 61 26.08 14.86 17.01
N LEU A 62 25.38 15.58 16.14
CA LEU A 62 25.92 16.65 15.29
C LEU A 62 25.93 17.98 16.03
N GLN A 63 26.91 18.83 15.72
CA GLN A 63 26.94 20.24 16.20
C GLN A 63 26.01 21.14 15.37
N LYS A 64 25.83 20.81 14.09
CA LYS A 64 24.98 21.56 13.16
C LYS A 64 24.31 20.58 12.19
N PRO A 65 23.04 20.82 11.78
CA PRO A 65 22.36 20.00 10.78
C PRO A 65 23.04 20.10 9.41
N PHE A 66 22.85 19.06 8.60
CA PHE A 66 23.31 19.09 7.21
C PHE A 66 22.52 20.09 6.37
N LYS A 67 23.19 20.71 5.40
CA LYS A 67 22.52 21.53 4.38
C LYS A 67 21.75 20.63 3.41
N VAL A 68 20.75 21.19 2.72
CA VAL A 68 20.00 20.47 1.67
C VAL A 68 20.92 19.90 0.58
N ALA A 69 21.99 20.62 0.23
CA ALA A 69 23.01 20.16 -0.72
C ALA A 69 23.82 18.92 -0.25
N ASP A 70 23.73 18.58 1.04
CA ASP A 70 24.49 17.52 1.68
C ASP A 70 23.58 16.34 2.15
N ARG A 71 22.36 16.24 1.60
CA ARG A 71 21.41 15.16 1.89
C ARG A 71 21.97 13.75 1.60
N ASP A 72 22.89 13.63 0.68
CA ASP A 72 23.59 12.37 0.39
C ASP A 72 24.54 11.96 1.53
N VAL A 73 25.22 12.92 2.17
CA VAL A 73 26.04 12.67 3.36
C VAL A 73 25.15 12.36 4.56
N GLU A 74 24.04 13.09 4.73
CA GLU A 74 23.06 12.81 5.76
C GLU A 74 22.49 11.39 5.62
N ALA A 75 22.04 11.03 4.43
CA ALA A 75 21.53 9.67 4.15
C ALA A 75 22.59 8.60 4.46
N LEU A 76 23.85 8.84 4.11
CA LEU A 76 24.95 7.92 4.41
C LEU A 76 25.19 7.80 5.92
N LEU A 77 25.10 8.90 6.67
CA LEU A 77 25.16 8.87 8.14
C LEU A 77 24.01 8.03 8.73
N LEU A 78 22.78 8.26 8.26
CA LEU A 78 21.61 7.50 8.73
C LEU A 78 21.73 5.99 8.44
N VAL A 79 22.27 5.61 7.26
CA VAL A 79 22.59 4.21 6.95
C VAL A 79 23.66 3.65 7.90
N GLY A 80 24.66 4.43 8.29
CA GLY A 80 25.65 4.05 9.27
C GLY A 80 25.04 3.84 10.67
N LEU A 81 24.20 4.77 11.11
CA LEU A 81 23.48 4.66 12.38
C LEU A 81 22.53 3.46 12.40
N TYR A 82 21.80 3.22 11.30
CA TYR A 82 20.94 2.05 11.17
C TYR A 82 21.72 0.74 11.36
N GLN A 83 22.88 0.60 10.73
CA GLN A 83 23.71 -0.58 10.87
C GLN A 83 24.14 -0.81 12.33
N LEU A 84 24.55 0.25 13.03
CA LEU A 84 25.02 0.15 14.41
C LEU A 84 23.91 -0.22 15.41
N LEU A 85 22.67 0.18 15.13
CA LEU A 85 21.57 0.07 16.09
C LEU A 85 20.61 -1.08 15.81
N HIS A 86 20.46 -1.46 14.52
CA HIS A 86 19.39 -2.36 14.09
C HIS A 86 19.86 -3.57 13.28
N THR A 87 21.19 -3.75 13.10
CA THR A 87 21.71 -4.91 12.37
C THR A 87 22.73 -5.68 13.21
N ARG A 88 23.08 -6.89 12.76
CA ARG A 88 24.14 -7.71 13.35
C ARG A 88 25.52 -7.44 12.70
N ILE A 89 25.64 -6.41 11.88
CA ILE A 89 26.90 -6.05 11.23
C ILE A 89 27.88 -5.60 12.31
N PRO A 90 29.11 -6.15 12.38
CA PRO A 90 30.08 -5.73 13.36
C PRO A 90 30.36 -4.22 13.30
N PRO A 91 30.42 -3.50 14.45
CA PRO A 91 30.53 -2.05 14.47
C PRO A 91 31.72 -1.49 13.67
N HIS A 92 32.88 -2.16 13.69
CA HIS A 92 34.03 -1.73 12.92
C HIS A 92 33.77 -1.78 11.41
N ALA A 93 33.06 -2.81 10.93
CA ALA A 93 32.68 -2.93 9.52
C ALA A 93 31.60 -1.91 9.15
N ALA A 94 30.58 -1.73 10.01
CA ALA A 94 29.55 -0.71 9.81
C ALA A 94 30.15 0.69 9.65
N ILE A 95 31.08 1.08 10.53
CA ILE A 95 31.75 2.38 10.49
C ILE A 95 32.70 2.48 9.29
N GLY A 96 33.64 1.54 9.18
CA GLY A 96 34.69 1.58 8.16
C GLY A 96 34.16 1.64 6.74
N GLU A 97 33.22 0.73 6.41
CA GLU A 97 32.58 0.66 5.11
C GLU A 97 31.71 1.88 4.79
N THR A 98 30.99 2.41 5.78
CA THR A 98 30.18 3.63 5.61
C THR A 98 31.07 4.83 5.33
N VAL A 99 32.10 5.05 6.14
CA VAL A 99 33.06 6.15 5.98
C VAL A 99 33.82 6.04 4.63
N GLY A 100 34.17 4.82 4.20
CA GLY A 100 34.80 4.57 2.91
C GLY A 100 33.95 4.99 1.69
N CYS A 101 32.63 5.08 1.84
CA CYS A 101 31.73 5.56 0.77
C CYS A 101 31.84 7.07 0.49
N VAL A 102 32.35 7.87 1.44
CA VAL A 102 32.43 9.34 1.33
C VAL A 102 33.21 9.79 0.12
N ASP A 103 34.31 9.09 -0.20
CA ASP A 103 35.15 9.42 -1.34
C ASP A 103 34.38 9.37 -2.68
N LYS A 104 33.37 8.50 -2.77
CA LYS A 104 32.47 8.37 -3.94
C LYS A 104 31.37 9.43 -3.99
N LEU A 105 31.12 10.16 -2.90
CA LEU A 105 30.22 11.31 -2.86
C LEU A 105 30.94 12.62 -3.27
N LYS A 106 32.25 12.59 -3.47
CA LYS A 106 33.09 13.78 -3.78
C LYS A 106 33.00 14.87 -2.69
N LYS A 107 32.83 14.48 -1.43
CA LYS A 107 32.71 15.36 -0.26
C LYS A 107 33.73 14.95 0.82
N PRO A 108 35.04 15.08 0.56
CA PRO A 108 36.09 14.56 1.45
C PRO A 108 36.05 15.14 2.88
N TRP A 109 35.51 16.37 3.03
CA TRP A 109 35.30 17.01 4.33
C TRP A 109 34.41 16.19 5.28
N ALA A 110 33.49 15.37 4.75
CA ALA A 110 32.56 14.58 5.54
C ALA A 110 33.21 13.34 6.19
N LYS A 111 34.38 12.90 5.71
CA LYS A 111 35.03 11.65 6.14
C LYS A 111 35.34 11.64 7.63
N GLY A 112 36.01 12.68 8.11
CA GLY A 112 36.33 12.85 9.53
C GLY A 112 35.07 13.01 10.41
N LEU A 113 34.10 13.78 9.92
CA LEU A 113 32.82 14.00 10.60
C LEU A 113 32.04 12.71 10.79
N LEU A 114 31.82 11.93 9.72
CA LEU A 114 31.08 10.66 9.79
C LEU A 114 31.77 9.67 10.70
N ASN A 115 33.10 9.55 10.60
CA ASN A 115 33.84 8.65 11.49
C ASN A 115 33.69 9.05 12.96
N ALA A 116 33.80 10.34 13.30
CA ALA A 116 33.65 10.83 14.67
C ALA A 116 32.24 10.59 15.21
N VAL A 117 31.19 10.94 14.40
CA VAL A 117 29.79 10.79 14.78
C VAL A 117 29.42 9.31 14.97
N LEU A 118 29.80 8.44 14.03
CA LEU A 118 29.48 7.00 14.14
C LEU A 118 30.22 6.33 15.30
N ARG A 119 31.48 6.69 15.57
CA ARG A 119 32.19 6.20 16.77
C ARG A 119 31.55 6.68 18.07
N ARG A 120 31.07 7.92 18.11
CA ARG A 120 30.33 8.43 19.26
C ARG A 120 28.98 7.71 19.40
N ALA A 121 28.26 7.47 18.31
CA ALA A 121 27.02 6.70 18.31
C ALA A 121 27.25 5.25 18.80
N GLN A 122 28.37 4.63 18.44
CA GLN A 122 28.73 3.30 18.94
C GLN A 122 28.88 3.27 20.48
N ARG A 123 29.46 4.32 21.09
CA ARG A 123 29.68 4.38 22.54
C ARG A 123 28.45 4.84 23.32
N GLU A 124 27.76 5.83 22.83
CA GLU A 124 26.74 6.60 23.57
C GLU A 124 25.33 6.45 22.99
N GLY A 125 25.20 5.84 21.81
CA GLY A 125 23.95 5.90 21.03
C GLY A 125 22.72 5.33 21.74
N GLN A 126 22.88 4.21 22.46
CA GLN A 126 21.78 3.61 23.22
C GLN A 126 21.33 4.49 24.39
N THR A 127 22.28 5.08 25.12
CA THR A 127 21.98 6.00 26.23
C THR A 127 21.26 7.23 25.73
N LEU A 128 21.78 7.87 24.66
CA LEU A 128 21.16 9.04 24.05
C LEU A 128 19.75 8.75 23.51
N LEU A 129 19.54 7.59 22.91
CA LEU A 129 18.22 7.17 22.46
C LEU A 129 17.25 7.01 23.63
N GLY A 130 17.67 6.42 24.74
CA GLY A 130 16.85 6.31 25.96
C GLY A 130 16.39 7.66 26.49
N GLU A 131 17.25 8.71 26.42
CA GLU A 131 16.86 10.08 26.75
C GLU A 131 15.86 10.69 25.78
N LEU A 132 16.03 10.41 24.48
CA LEU A 132 15.22 10.95 23.38
C LEU A 132 13.85 10.27 23.24
N GLU A 133 13.65 9.07 23.76
CA GLU A 133 12.38 8.31 23.70
C GLU A 133 11.22 8.97 24.47
N ARG A 134 11.47 10.04 25.22
CA ARG A 134 10.41 10.90 25.77
C ARG A 134 9.62 11.61 24.66
N ASP A 135 10.22 11.85 23.49
CA ASP A 135 9.49 12.32 22.29
C ASP A 135 8.86 11.11 21.57
N PRO A 136 7.52 11.04 21.46
CA PRO A 136 6.84 9.98 20.74
C PRO A 136 7.28 9.84 19.28
N VAL A 137 7.73 10.92 18.63
CA VAL A 137 8.25 10.87 17.24
C VAL A 137 9.46 9.95 17.16
N ILE A 138 10.34 10.02 18.14
CA ILE A 138 11.55 9.20 18.20
C ILE A 138 11.20 7.79 18.69
N ARG A 139 10.40 7.69 19.77
CA ARG A 139 10.01 6.41 20.37
C ARG A 139 9.30 5.50 19.37
N LEU A 140 8.32 6.05 18.64
CA LEU A 140 7.50 5.30 17.69
C LEU A 140 8.04 5.35 16.25
N ALA A 141 9.07 6.16 15.98
CA ALA A 141 9.64 6.37 14.65
C ALA A 141 8.59 6.77 13.59
N HIS A 142 7.63 7.62 13.96
CA HIS A 142 6.59 8.15 13.06
C HIS A 142 6.53 9.67 13.13
N PRO A 143 6.24 10.38 12.02
CA PRO A 143 6.09 11.84 12.03
C PRO A 143 4.87 12.25 12.87
N ARG A 144 4.95 13.43 13.48
CA ARG A 144 3.95 13.93 14.43
C ARG A 144 2.53 14.00 13.86
N TRP A 145 2.41 14.40 12.58
CA TRP A 145 1.11 14.49 11.92
C TRP A 145 0.42 13.11 11.82
N LEU A 146 1.20 12.07 11.49
CA LEU A 146 0.68 10.72 11.33
C LEU A 146 0.25 10.13 12.68
N GLN A 147 1.06 10.33 13.72
CA GLN A 147 0.68 9.93 15.09
C GLN A 147 -0.60 10.61 15.55
N LYS A 148 -0.72 11.94 15.30
CA LYS A 148 -1.94 12.70 15.64
C LYS A 148 -3.16 12.13 14.90
N SER A 149 -3.03 11.85 13.61
CA SER A 149 -4.11 11.25 12.81
C SER A 149 -4.48 9.84 13.27
N LEU A 150 -3.49 8.98 13.50
CA LEU A 150 -3.73 7.63 14.00
C LEU A 150 -4.41 7.65 15.37
N LYS A 151 -3.93 8.47 16.31
CA LYS A 151 -4.51 8.59 17.65
C LYS A 151 -5.96 9.12 17.62
N ALA A 152 -6.26 10.07 16.74
CA ALA A 152 -7.61 10.60 16.59
C ALA A 152 -8.60 9.58 16.02
N ASN A 153 -8.16 8.76 15.06
CA ASN A 153 -9.00 7.81 14.36
C ASN A 153 -9.06 6.43 15.01
N TRP A 154 -8.01 6.02 15.74
CA TRP A 154 -7.81 4.71 16.34
C TRP A 154 -7.24 4.85 17.76
N PRO A 155 -7.98 5.47 18.72
CA PRO A 155 -7.44 5.87 20.02
C PRO A 155 -6.86 4.72 20.84
N GLU A 156 -7.41 3.51 20.70
CA GLU A 156 -6.94 2.31 21.42
C GLU A 156 -5.86 1.54 20.64
N GLN A 157 -5.84 1.63 19.29
CA GLN A 157 -5.00 0.79 18.43
C GLN A 157 -3.80 1.54 17.84
N TRP A 158 -3.73 2.86 17.97
CA TRP A 158 -2.73 3.68 17.25
C TRP A 158 -1.27 3.29 17.53
N GLU A 159 -0.93 2.92 18.78
CA GLU A 159 0.43 2.46 19.09
C GLU A 159 0.72 1.08 18.49
N ALA A 160 -0.27 0.18 18.49
CA ALA A 160 -0.14 -1.12 17.85
C ALA A 160 0.02 -0.98 16.32
N ILE A 161 -0.70 -0.03 15.69
CA ILE A 161 -0.52 0.31 14.27
C ILE A 161 0.92 0.82 14.02
N CYS A 162 1.44 1.70 14.87
CA CYS A 162 2.83 2.19 14.75
C CYS A 162 3.84 1.03 14.92
N ALA A 163 3.61 0.13 15.87
CA ALA A 163 4.46 -1.04 16.07
C ALA A 163 4.45 -1.97 14.84
N ALA A 164 3.26 -2.26 14.29
CA ALA A 164 3.12 -3.06 13.08
C ALA A 164 3.80 -2.40 11.86
N ASN A 165 3.70 -1.08 11.72
CA ASN A 165 4.38 -0.33 10.66
C ASN A 165 5.91 -0.41 10.74
N ASN A 166 6.46 -0.60 11.95
CA ASN A 166 7.91 -0.74 12.18
C ASN A 166 8.39 -2.20 12.12
N ALA A 167 7.48 -3.17 12.10
CA ALA A 167 7.84 -4.57 11.95
C ALA A 167 8.33 -4.89 10.53
N HIS A 168 9.12 -5.96 10.39
CA HIS A 168 9.40 -6.52 9.07
C HIS A 168 8.11 -7.10 8.47
N PRO A 169 7.84 -6.84 7.18
CA PRO A 169 6.66 -7.39 6.54
C PRO A 169 6.77 -8.92 6.41
N PRO A 170 5.74 -9.69 6.78
CA PRO A 170 5.73 -11.11 6.51
C PRO A 170 5.69 -11.35 5.00
N MET A 171 6.32 -12.43 4.55
CA MET A 171 6.20 -12.91 3.18
C MET A 171 4.96 -13.77 3.07
N THR A 172 3.95 -13.27 2.38
CA THR A 172 2.69 -13.97 2.15
C THR A 172 2.54 -14.29 0.68
N LEU A 173 2.16 -15.51 0.39
CA LEU A 173 1.94 -16.05 -0.94
C LEU A 173 0.45 -16.22 -1.18
N ARG A 174 0.03 -16.05 -2.42
CA ARG A 174 -1.26 -16.45 -2.96
C ARG A 174 -1.07 -17.66 -3.85
N VAL A 175 -1.73 -18.75 -3.53
CA VAL A 175 -1.72 -19.97 -4.33
C VAL A 175 -2.63 -19.80 -5.55
N ASN A 176 -2.15 -20.20 -6.71
CA ASN A 176 -2.92 -20.18 -7.95
C ASN A 176 -3.83 -21.40 -8.02
N ARG A 177 -5.12 -21.19 -7.73
CA ARG A 177 -6.16 -22.27 -7.70
C ARG A 177 -6.33 -23.01 -9.00
N ARG A 178 -5.86 -22.45 -10.12
CA ARG A 178 -5.91 -23.13 -11.43
C ARG A 178 -4.87 -24.24 -11.55
N GLN A 179 -3.88 -24.29 -10.67
CA GLN A 179 -2.78 -25.26 -10.73
C GLN A 179 -2.69 -26.16 -9.50
N THR A 180 -3.03 -25.64 -8.31
CA THR A 180 -2.99 -26.40 -7.05
C THR A 180 -3.91 -25.71 -6.04
N ASP A 181 -4.21 -26.39 -4.94
CA ASP A 181 -4.87 -25.78 -3.79
C ASP A 181 -3.86 -25.40 -2.70
N ARG A 182 -4.33 -24.70 -1.67
CA ARG A 182 -3.50 -24.24 -0.56
C ARG A 182 -2.84 -25.39 0.20
N ASP A 183 -3.58 -26.45 0.49
CA ASP A 183 -3.09 -27.55 1.30
C ASP A 183 -2.05 -28.37 0.54
N GLY A 184 -2.27 -28.60 -0.77
CA GLY A 184 -1.29 -29.20 -1.67
C GLY A 184 0.00 -28.38 -1.73
N TYR A 185 -0.11 -27.05 -1.83
CA TYR A 185 1.09 -26.20 -1.85
C TYR A 185 1.81 -26.14 -0.51
N LEU A 186 1.10 -26.19 0.62
CA LEU A 186 1.71 -26.29 1.96
C LEU A 186 2.51 -27.60 2.09
N ALA A 187 2.00 -28.71 1.56
CA ALA A 187 2.74 -29.99 1.54
C ALA A 187 4.01 -29.91 0.69
N GLU A 188 3.97 -29.21 -0.46
CA GLU A 188 5.17 -28.98 -1.29
C GLU A 188 6.23 -28.11 -0.58
N LEU A 189 5.80 -27.06 0.11
CA LEU A 189 6.71 -26.22 0.91
C LEU A 189 7.35 -27.04 2.02
N GLN A 190 6.58 -27.87 2.72
CA GLN A 190 7.09 -28.77 3.76
C GLN A 190 8.11 -29.76 3.19
N ALA A 191 7.83 -30.36 2.04
CA ALA A 191 8.77 -31.26 1.37
C ALA A 191 10.08 -30.56 0.93
N ALA A 192 9.99 -29.26 0.63
CA ALA A 192 11.14 -28.41 0.31
C ALA A 192 11.86 -27.86 1.57
N GLY A 193 11.43 -28.22 2.79
CA GLY A 193 11.99 -27.73 4.05
C GLY A 193 11.69 -26.26 4.34
N ILE A 194 10.62 -25.73 3.77
CA ILE A 194 10.17 -24.33 3.94
C ILE A 194 8.98 -24.32 4.90
N GLU A 195 9.18 -23.74 6.08
CA GLU A 195 8.14 -23.62 7.09
C GLU A 195 7.12 -22.54 6.68
N ALA A 196 5.82 -22.91 6.66
CA ALA A 196 4.76 -22.05 6.22
C ALA A 196 3.43 -22.38 6.92
N PHE A 197 2.51 -21.41 6.95
CA PHE A 197 1.22 -21.48 7.64
C PHE A 197 0.11 -21.00 6.74
N ALA A 198 -1.09 -21.61 6.87
CA ALA A 198 -2.29 -21.12 6.21
C ALA A 198 -2.67 -19.73 6.75
N CYS A 199 -3.04 -18.81 5.86
CA CYS A 199 -3.59 -17.52 6.26
C CYS A 199 -5.02 -17.68 6.81
N PRO A 200 -5.42 -16.94 7.86
CA PRO A 200 -6.71 -17.10 8.49
C PRO A 200 -7.89 -16.57 7.65
N PHE A 201 -7.70 -15.55 6.82
CA PHE A 201 -8.78 -14.87 6.11
C PHE A 201 -8.81 -15.16 4.62
N SER A 202 -7.68 -15.50 4.00
CA SER A 202 -7.59 -15.88 2.60
C SER A 202 -7.54 -17.40 2.44
N GLU A 203 -8.45 -17.95 1.65
CA GLU A 203 -8.48 -19.38 1.29
C GLU A 203 -7.25 -19.80 0.46
N ASP A 204 -6.67 -18.84 -0.28
CA ASP A 204 -5.53 -19.05 -1.17
C ASP A 204 -4.20 -18.59 -0.51
N GLY A 205 -4.28 -18.06 0.72
CA GLY A 205 -3.16 -17.42 1.40
C GLY A 205 -2.28 -18.41 2.16
N VAL A 206 -0.96 -18.29 1.95
CA VAL A 206 0.08 -19.00 2.70
C VAL A 206 1.11 -18.00 3.19
N ARG A 207 1.39 -17.98 4.50
CA ARG A 207 2.42 -17.13 5.10
C ARG A 207 3.66 -17.96 5.39
N LEU A 208 4.83 -17.49 4.96
CA LEU A 208 6.10 -18.12 5.28
C LEU A 208 6.58 -17.71 6.68
N ALA A 209 7.27 -18.62 7.38
CA ALA A 209 7.92 -18.32 8.66
C ALA A 209 9.05 -17.29 8.51
N GLY A 210 9.71 -17.25 7.37
CA GLY A 210 10.76 -16.29 7.03
C GLY A 210 10.73 -15.90 5.55
N ALA A 211 11.14 -14.68 5.24
CA ALA A 211 11.26 -14.24 3.85
C ALA A 211 12.41 -14.99 3.15
N LEU A 212 12.19 -15.35 1.89
CA LEU A 212 13.19 -16.00 1.05
C LEU A 212 13.12 -15.47 -0.38
N ASP A 213 14.13 -15.74 -1.18
CA ASP A 213 14.12 -15.41 -2.60
C ASP A 213 13.01 -16.19 -3.29
N VAL A 214 12.19 -15.50 -4.09
CA VAL A 214 11.05 -16.09 -4.81
C VAL A 214 11.48 -17.21 -5.76
N GLN A 215 12.73 -17.18 -6.25
CA GLN A 215 13.28 -18.25 -7.11
C GLN A 215 13.47 -19.57 -6.35
N ARG A 216 13.46 -19.55 -5.03
CA ARG A 216 13.53 -20.75 -4.19
C ARG A 216 12.16 -21.35 -3.88
N LEU A 217 11.09 -20.65 -4.24
CA LEU A 217 9.73 -21.15 -4.05
C LEU A 217 9.38 -22.20 -5.10
N PRO A 218 8.87 -23.38 -4.70
CA PRO A 218 8.43 -24.39 -5.65
C PRO A 218 7.40 -23.83 -6.64
N GLY A 219 7.65 -23.97 -7.94
CA GLY A 219 6.74 -23.57 -9.00
C GLY A 219 6.45 -22.07 -9.13
N PHE A 220 7.28 -21.17 -8.58
CA PHE A 220 7.07 -19.72 -8.73
C PHE A 220 7.18 -19.27 -10.19
N ALA A 221 8.20 -19.74 -10.91
CA ALA A 221 8.38 -19.43 -12.32
C ALA A 221 7.24 -19.96 -13.19
N GLU A 222 6.69 -21.10 -12.83
CA GLU A 222 5.56 -21.77 -13.51
C GLU A 222 4.20 -21.13 -13.15
N GLY A 223 4.19 -20.15 -12.25
CA GLY A 223 2.98 -19.45 -11.87
C GLY A 223 2.10 -20.14 -10.85
N ARG A 224 2.63 -21.08 -10.04
CA ARG A 224 1.86 -21.79 -9.00
C ARG A 224 1.52 -20.90 -7.82
N VAL A 225 2.35 -19.87 -7.58
CA VAL A 225 2.13 -18.88 -6.53
C VAL A 225 2.53 -17.47 -6.98
N SER A 226 1.98 -16.50 -6.28
CA SER A 226 2.37 -15.08 -6.38
C SER A 226 2.60 -14.52 -4.98
N VAL A 227 3.49 -13.54 -4.85
CA VAL A 227 3.66 -12.81 -3.59
C VAL A 227 2.56 -11.75 -3.50
N GLN A 228 1.70 -11.88 -2.50
CA GLN A 228 0.62 -10.91 -2.25
C GLN A 228 0.22 -10.96 -0.78
N ASP A 229 0.03 -9.79 -0.15
CA ASP A 229 -0.46 -9.70 1.22
C ASP A 229 -1.86 -10.29 1.37
N GLU A 230 -2.12 -10.93 2.51
CA GLU A 230 -3.42 -11.58 2.77
C GLU A 230 -4.59 -10.60 2.64
N ALA A 231 -4.46 -9.37 3.19
CA ALA A 231 -5.53 -8.39 3.09
C ALA A 231 -5.87 -8.05 1.63
N ALA A 232 -4.86 -7.93 0.76
CA ALA A 232 -5.06 -7.66 -0.66
C ALA A 232 -5.70 -8.84 -1.42
N GLN A 233 -5.53 -10.07 -0.94
CA GLN A 233 -6.13 -11.27 -1.53
C GLN A 233 -7.66 -11.31 -1.36
N LEU A 234 -8.20 -10.64 -0.34
CA LEU A 234 -9.65 -10.64 -0.10
C LEU A 234 -10.46 -10.01 -1.24
N ALA A 235 -9.87 -9.09 -2.01
CA ALA A 235 -10.56 -8.39 -3.09
C ALA A 235 -11.25 -9.33 -4.10
N ALA A 236 -10.56 -10.37 -4.57
CA ALA A 236 -11.10 -11.29 -5.56
C ALA A 236 -12.28 -12.12 -5.02
N ARG A 237 -12.23 -12.48 -3.73
CA ARG A 237 -13.33 -13.18 -3.07
C ARG A 237 -14.55 -12.28 -2.87
N LEU A 238 -14.31 -11.02 -2.46
CA LEU A 238 -15.37 -10.08 -2.12
C LEU A 238 -16.13 -9.54 -3.32
N LEU A 239 -15.56 -9.66 -4.53
CA LEU A 239 -16.16 -9.16 -5.77
C LEU A 239 -17.28 -10.07 -6.30
N ASP A 240 -17.43 -11.31 -5.79
CA ASP A 240 -18.45 -12.30 -6.20
C ASP A 240 -18.50 -12.53 -7.71
N LEU A 241 -17.37 -12.97 -8.26
CA LEU A 241 -17.23 -13.24 -9.69
C LEU A 241 -18.07 -14.45 -10.12
N ALA A 242 -18.57 -14.40 -11.35
CA ALA A 242 -19.28 -15.49 -11.99
C ALA A 242 -18.92 -15.60 -13.48
N PRO A 243 -19.05 -16.78 -14.11
CA PRO A 243 -18.81 -16.96 -15.54
C PRO A 243 -19.63 -15.99 -16.39
N GLY A 244 -19.06 -15.58 -17.52
CA GLY A 244 -19.71 -14.70 -18.49
C GLY A 244 -19.74 -13.22 -18.12
N GLN A 245 -19.20 -12.82 -16.97
CA GLN A 245 -19.14 -11.42 -16.56
C GLN A 245 -18.01 -10.65 -17.25
N ARG A 246 -18.28 -9.38 -17.54
CA ARG A 246 -17.29 -8.37 -17.91
C ARG A 246 -16.83 -7.68 -16.63
N VAL A 247 -15.52 -7.64 -16.40
CA VAL A 247 -14.92 -7.11 -15.17
C VAL A 247 -13.97 -5.96 -15.48
N LEU A 248 -14.01 -4.91 -14.69
CA LEU A 248 -13.04 -3.82 -14.68
C LEU A 248 -12.20 -3.91 -13.40
N ASP A 249 -10.88 -3.92 -13.54
CA ASP A 249 -9.92 -3.67 -12.46
C ASP A 249 -9.32 -2.27 -12.68
N ALA A 250 -9.86 -1.29 -12.00
CA ALA A 250 -9.40 0.08 -12.05
C ALA A 250 -8.23 0.30 -11.07
N CYS A 251 -7.17 0.98 -11.54
CA CYS A 251 -5.89 1.15 -10.84
C CYS A 251 -5.16 -0.19 -10.60
N CYS A 252 -5.09 -1.02 -11.65
CA CYS A 252 -4.75 -2.44 -11.57
C CYS A 252 -3.29 -2.74 -11.21
N ALA A 253 -2.35 -1.80 -11.46
CA ALA A 253 -0.92 -2.09 -11.31
C ALA A 253 -0.51 -2.28 -9.83
N PRO A 254 0.35 -3.27 -9.56
CA PRO A 254 1.19 -4.08 -10.47
C PRO A 254 0.54 -5.38 -10.98
N GLY A 255 -0.78 -5.55 -10.92
CA GLY A 255 -1.49 -6.67 -11.49
C GLY A 255 -1.78 -7.83 -10.52
N GLY A 256 -1.45 -7.71 -9.25
CA GLY A 256 -1.68 -8.78 -8.28
C GLY A 256 -3.15 -9.13 -8.11
N LYS A 257 -4.04 -8.12 -8.07
CA LYS A 257 -5.49 -8.32 -8.00
C LYS A 257 -6.06 -8.75 -9.35
N THR A 258 -5.65 -8.14 -10.46
CA THR A 258 -6.01 -8.55 -11.82
C THR A 258 -5.81 -10.04 -12.05
N CYS A 259 -4.60 -10.54 -11.77
CA CYS A 259 -4.28 -11.96 -11.91
C CYS A 259 -5.15 -12.82 -10.98
N HIS A 260 -5.38 -12.39 -9.74
CA HIS A 260 -6.20 -13.13 -8.79
C HIS A 260 -7.67 -13.25 -9.23
N LEU A 261 -8.24 -12.19 -9.83
CA LEU A 261 -9.59 -12.25 -10.42
C LEU A 261 -9.68 -13.35 -11.50
N LEU A 262 -8.69 -13.40 -12.40
CA LEU A 262 -8.61 -14.39 -13.49
C LEU A 262 -8.29 -15.82 -13.00
N GLU A 263 -7.50 -15.95 -11.93
CA GLU A 263 -7.23 -17.24 -11.30
C GLU A 263 -8.49 -17.78 -10.64
N ARG A 264 -9.30 -16.91 -10.06
CA ARG A 264 -10.49 -17.28 -9.29
C ARG A 264 -11.69 -17.59 -10.18
N GLU A 265 -11.86 -16.85 -11.28
CA GLU A 265 -12.95 -17.08 -12.24
C GLU A 265 -12.41 -17.12 -13.69
N PRO A 266 -12.03 -18.31 -14.18
CA PRO A 266 -11.51 -18.46 -15.54
C PRO A 266 -12.58 -18.30 -16.63
N GLY A 267 -13.86 -18.32 -16.29
CA GLY A 267 -14.99 -18.17 -17.21
C GLY A 267 -15.47 -16.73 -17.46
N LEU A 268 -14.69 -15.72 -17.07
CA LEU A 268 -15.02 -14.32 -17.34
C LEU A 268 -15.11 -14.08 -18.85
N ALA A 269 -16.14 -13.32 -19.28
CA ALA A 269 -16.25 -12.93 -20.69
C ALA A 269 -15.15 -11.96 -21.11
N ALA A 270 -14.76 -11.04 -20.22
CA ALA A 270 -13.64 -10.12 -20.41
C ALA A 270 -13.17 -9.55 -19.06
N LEU A 271 -11.86 -9.25 -18.98
CA LEU A 271 -11.30 -8.44 -17.90
C LEU A 271 -10.51 -7.28 -18.51
N THR A 272 -10.93 -6.06 -18.19
CA THR A 272 -10.20 -4.83 -18.52
C THR A 272 -9.41 -4.39 -17.30
N ALA A 273 -8.10 -4.28 -17.45
CA ALA A 273 -7.17 -3.83 -16.39
C ALA A 273 -6.63 -2.45 -16.76
N LEU A 274 -7.02 -1.43 -16.01
CA LEU A 274 -6.76 -0.03 -16.29
C LEU A 274 -5.81 0.57 -15.26
N ASP A 275 -4.79 1.29 -15.71
CA ASP A 275 -3.91 2.09 -14.85
C ASP A 275 -3.50 3.37 -15.61
N LEU A 276 -3.25 4.45 -14.86
CA LEU A 276 -2.85 5.74 -15.44
C LEU A 276 -1.47 5.69 -16.10
N GLU A 277 -0.54 4.92 -15.54
CA GLU A 277 0.85 4.93 -15.93
C GLU A 277 1.23 3.73 -16.81
N PRO A 278 1.59 3.94 -18.11
CA PRO A 278 1.99 2.85 -19.01
C PRO A 278 3.17 2.00 -18.50
N ARG A 279 4.11 2.63 -17.78
CA ARG A 279 5.25 1.91 -17.19
C ARG A 279 4.83 0.93 -16.10
N ARG A 280 3.76 1.22 -15.38
CA ARG A 280 3.23 0.33 -14.35
C ARG A 280 2.48 -0.85 -14.98
N LEU A 281 1.82 -0.65 -16.13
CA LEU A 281 1.16 -1.71 -16.89
C LEU A 281 2.15 -2.76 -17.44
N ALA A 282 3.41 -2.40 -17.69
CA ALA A 282 4.42 -3.39 -18.05
C ALA A 282 4.58 -4.50 -16.99
N ARG A 283 4.48 -4.14 -15.70
CA ARG A 283 4.49 -5.13 -14.61
C ARG A 283 3.25 -6.01 -14.58
N VAL A 284 2.10 -5.46 -14.96
CA VAL A 284 0.86 -6.25 -15.10
C VAL A 284 1.03 -7.27 -16.22
N ALA A 285 1.55 -6.85 -17.38
CA ALA A 285 1.85 -7.73 -18.51
C ALA A 285 2.83 -8.86 -18.15
N GLU A 286 3.92 -8.56 -17.45
CA GLU A 286 4.90 -9.54 -16.95
C GLU A 286 4.21 -10.60 -16.05
N ASN A 287 3.33 -10.17 -15.13
CA ASN A 287 2.61 -11.07 -14.25
C ASN A 287 1.60 -11.93 -15.01
N LEU A 288 0.83 -11.35 -15.93
CA LEU A 288 -0.10 -12.09 -16.78
C LEU A 288 0.64 -13.16 -17.61
N GLN A 289 1.77 -12.80 -18.22
CA GLN A 289 2.59 -13.73 -18.99
C GLN A 289 3.10 -14.89 -18.13
N ARG A 290 3.68 -14.61 -16.95
CA ARG A 290 4.18 -15.64 -16.02
C ARG A 290 3.08 -16.61 -15.59
N LEU A 291 1.87 -16.08 -15.35
CA LEU A 291 0.72 -16.84 -14.88
C LEU A 291 -0.11 -17.46 -16.02
N ARG A 292 0.24 -17.19 -17.29
CA ARG A 292 -0.49 -17.61 -18.49
C ARG A 292 -1.96 -17.16 -18.46
N LEU A 293 -2.16 -15.88 -18.12
CA LEU A 293 -3.46 -15.23 -18.04
C LEU A 293 -3.55 -14.13 -19.08
N GLU A 294 -4.77 -13.80 -19.49
CA GLU A 294 -5.06 -12.75 -20.47
C GLU A 294 -6.00 -11.70 -19.90
N ALA A 295 -5.71 -10.43 -20.13
CA ALA A 295 -6.54 -9.28 -19.82
C ALA A 295 -6.31 -8.17 -20.84
N GLN A 296 -7.30 -7.32 -21.05
CA GLN A 296 -7.17 -6.11 -21.84
C GLN A 296 -6.48 -5.04 -20.98
N LEU A 297 -5.25 -4.65 -21.33
CA LEU A 297 -4.50 -3.61 -20.64
C LEU A 297 -4.80 -2.24 -21.26
N VAL A 298 -5.20 -1.27 -20.44
CA VAL A 298 -5.55 0.08 -20.88
C VAL A 298 -4.80 1.12 -20.06
N ALA A 299 -4.03 1.98 -20.73
CA ALA A 299 -3.34 3.11 -20.11
C ALA A 299 -4.21 4.36 -20.22
N ALA A 300 -4.97 4.72 -19.18
CA ALA A 300 -5.85 5.88 -19.17
C ALA A 300 -6.18 6.33 -17.73
N ASP A 301 -6.66 7.58 -17.60
CA ASP A 301 -7.27 8.02 -16.35
C ASP A 301 -8.66 7.36 -16.21
N ALA A 302 -8.88 6.67 -15.10
CA ALA A 302 -10.15 6.01 -14.82
C ALA A 302 -11.36 6.98 -14.84
N ARG A 303 -11.10 8.28 -14.60
CA ARG A 303 -12.13 9.33 -14.61
C ARG A 303 -12.55 9.77 -16.02
N ASP A 304 -11.67 9.59 -17.02
CA ASP A 304 -11.96 9.92 -18.42
C ASP A 304 -12.53 8.69 -19.14
N THR A 305 -13.76 8.30 -18.76
CA THR A 305 -14.42 7.12 -19.33
C THR A 305 -14.63 7.20 -20.84
N ALA A 306 -14.74 8.41 -21.41
CA ALA A 306 -14.88 8.60 -22.85
C ALA A 306 -13.62 8.15 -23.63
N ALA A 307 -12.44 8.16 -22.99
CA ALA A 307 -11.18 7.77 -23.63
C ALA A 307 -10.97 6.25 -23.70
N TRP A 308 -11.63 5.46 -22.85
CA TRP A 308 -11.29 4.04 -22.71
C TRP A 308 -12.48 3.08 -22.67
N TRP A 309 -13.69 3.54 -22.33
CA TRP A 309 -14.86 2.67 -22.21
C TRP A 309 -15.55 2.47 -23.57
N ASP A 310 -15.85 1.22 -23.89
CA ASP A 310 -16.51 0.82 -25.14
C ASP A 310 -18.05 0.99 -25.14
N GLY A 311 -18.62 1.54 -24.07
CA GLY A 311 -20.05 1.72 -23.88
C GLY A 311 -20.80 0.47 -23.39
N GLN A 312 -20.13 -0.69 -23.28
CA GLN A 312 -20.75 -1.90 -22.74
C GLN A 312 -20.55 -1.97 -21.21
N PRO A 313 -21.62 -2.14 -20.42
CA PRO A 313 -21.51 -2.10 -18.97
C PRO A 313 -20.70 -3.28 -18.41
N PHE A 314 -20.06 -3.03 -17.28
CA PHE A 314 -19.38 -4.04 -16.47
C PHE A 314 -20.33 -4.61 -15.42
N GLN A 315 -20.33 -5.91 -15.19
CA GLN A 315 -21.07 -6.53 -14.10
C GLN A 315 -20.31 -6.47 -12.78
N ARG A 316 -18.98 -6.32 -12.85
CA ARG A 316 -18.10 -6.18 -11.68
C ARG A 316 -17.04 -5.12 -11.92
N ILE A 317 -16.86 -4.26 -10.92
CA ILE A 317 -15.78 -3.27 -10.91
C ILE A 317 -15.01 -3.42 -9.61
N LEU A 318 -13.71 -3.63 -9.69
CA LEU A 318 -12.78 -3.45 -8.59
C LEU A 318 -12.14 -2.06 -8.72
N LEU A 319 -12.37 -1.20 -7.75
CA LEU A 319 -11.66 0.06 -7.62
C LEU A 319 -10.66 -0.04 -6.47
N ASP A 320 -9.42 -0.46 -6.77
CA ASP A 320 -8.28 -0.41 -5.84
C ASP A 320 -7.70 1.01 -5.84
N ALA A 321 -8.38 1.91 -5.14
CA ALA A 321 -8.21 3.34 -5.31
C ALA A 321 -6.82 3.84 -4.89
N PRO A 322 -6.22 4.80 -5.62
CA PRO A 322 -5.01 5.47 -5.18
C PRO A 322 -5.28 6.14 -3.84
N CYS A 323 -4.40 5.87 -2.87
CA CYS A 323 -4.59 6.31 -1.49
C CYS A 323 -3.26 6.69 -0.83
N SER A 324 -3.30 7.12 0.44
CA SER A 324 -2.11 7.44 1.22
C SER A 324 -1.19 6.24 1.46
N ALA A 325 -1.70 5.03 1.32
CA ALA A 325 -1.03 3.77 1.61
C ALA A 325 -0.54 3.64 3.07
N THR A 326 -1.25 4.28 4.01
CA THR A 326 -0.89 4.29 5.43
C THR A 326 -1.06 2.93 6.12
N GLY A 327 -1.72 1.97 5.47
CA GLY A 327 -1.86 0.58 5.95
C GLY A 327 -0.69 -0.33 5.56
N VAL A 328 0.17 0.08 4.61
CA VAL A 328 1.27 -0.74 4.08
C VAL A 328 2.65 -0.13 4.36
N ILE A 329 2.76 0.76 5.35
CA ILE A 329 4.00 1.45 5.73
C ILE A 329 5.14 0.47 5.98
N ARG A 330 4.89 -0.69 6.58
CA ARG A 330 5.95 -1.67 6.82
C ARG A 330 6.63 -2.17 5.53
N ARG A 331 5.91 -2.18 4.40
CA ARG A 331 6.44 -2.52 3.07
C ARG A 331 7.03 -1.32 2.35
N HIS A 332 6.48 -0.14 2.60
CA HIS A 332 6.87 1.13 2.00
C HIS A 332 7.16 2.19 3.09
N PRO A 333 8.24 2.02 3.88
CA PRO A 333 8.50 2.87 5.04
C PRO A 333 8.79 4.33 4.70
N ASP A 334 9.14 4.62 3.44
CA ASP A 334 9.28 5.97 2.90
C ASP A 334 7.97 6.77 2.86
N ILE A 335 6.82 6.11 2.97
CA ILE A 335 5.52 6.79 3.16
C ILE A 335 5.56 7.73 4.37
N LYS A 336 6.23 7.34 5.46
CA LYS A 336 6.42 8.21 6.64
C LYS A 336 7.18 9.50 6.35
N LEU A 337 7.98 9.52 5.28
CA LEU A 337 8.88 10.61 4.90
C LEU A 337 8.29 11.46 3.77
N THR A 338 7.46 10.87 2.91
CA THR A 338 6.96 11.48 1.68
C THR A 338 5.54 11.98 1.81
N ARG A 339 4.69 11.33 2.62
CA ARG A 339 3.30 11.75 2.82
C ARG A 339 3.18 12.89 3.83
N LYS A 340 2.16 13.73 3.60
CA LYS A 340 1.80 14.86 4.45
C LYS A 340 0.32 14.78 4.82
N ALA A 341 -0.07 15.54 5.83
CA ALA A 341 -1.47 15.59 6.28
C ALA A 341 -2.43 16.07 5.18
N GLU A 342 -1.96 17.01 4.35
CA GLU A 342 -2.73 17.60 3.26
C GLU A 342 -3.02 16.63 2.12
N ASP A 343 -2.27 15.55 2.00
CA ASP A 343 -2.48 14.52 0.97
C ASP A 343 -3.79 13.76 1.21
N ILE A 344 -4.19 13.57 2.48
CA ILE A 344 -5.36 12.76 2.84
C ILE A 344 -6.64 13.33 2.23
N PRO A 345 -7.03 14.61 2.44
CA PRO A 345 -8.24 15.16 1.84
C PRO A 345 -8.16 15.28 0.31
N ALA A 346 -6.96 15.45 -0.26
CA ALA A 346 -6.79 15.48 -1.71
C ALA A 346 -7.04 14.10 -2.34
N LEU A 347 -6.53 13.03 -1.72
CA LEU A 347 -6.75 11.66 -2.17
C LEU A 347 -8.21 11.23 -1.97
N ALA A 348 -8.84 11.59 -0.84
CA ALA A 348 -10.26 11.32 -0.60
C ALA A 348 -11.17 11.94 -1.67
N ARG A 349 -10.85 13.17 -2.11
CA ARG A 349 -11.57 13.82 -3.21
C ARG A 349 -11.39 13.07 -4.53
N LEU A 350 -10.14 12.71 -4.88
CA LEU A 350 -9.83 11.93 -6.08
C LEU A 350 -10.60 10.59 -6.09
N GLN A 351 -10.64 9.91 -4.94
CA GLN A 351 -11.37 8.64 -4.78
C GLN A 351 -12.89 8.83 -5.02
N GLY A 352 -13.44 9.93 -4.52
CA GLY A 352 -14.82 10.29 -4.77
C GLY A 352 -15.11 10.56 -6.25
N GLU A 353 -14.23 11.31 -6.94
CA GLU A 353 -14.32 11.58 -8.38
C GLU A 353 -14.23 10.28 -9.20
N MET A 354 -13.38 9.33 -8.79
CA MET A 354 -13.26 8.03 -9.46
C MET A 354 -14.55 7.20 -9.30
N LEU A 355 -15.13 7.16 -8.10
CA LEU A 355 -16.42 6.49 -7.88
C LEU A 355 -17.51 7.09 -8.78
N ASP A 356 -17.60 8.42 -8.85
CA ASP A 356 -18.60 9.12 -9.66
C ASP A 356 -18.43 8.82 -11.17
N ALA A 357 -17.17 8.75 -11.65
CA ALA A 357 -16.87 8.47 -13.05
C ALA A 357 -17.10 7.00 -13.43
N LEU A 358 -16.77 6.06 -12.55
CA LEU A 358 -16.90 4.63 -12.82
C LEU A 358 -18.34 4.11 -12.63
N TRP A 359 -19.13 4.75 -11.77
CA TRP A 359 -20.50 4.31 -11.48
C TRP A 359 -21.43 4.20 -12.72
N PRO A 360 -21.41 5.13 -13.69
CA PRO A 360 -22.17 4.99 -14.93
C PRO A 360 -21.83 3.75 -15.74
N THR A 361 -20.55 3.30 -15.73
CA THR A 361 -20.07 2.13 -16.49
C THR A 361 -20.48 0.78 -15.87
N LEU A 362 -20.98 0.78 -14.63
CA LEU A 362 -21.49 -0.40 -13.95
C LEU A 362 -22.91 -0.73 -14.43
N ASP A 363 -23.21 -1.98 -14.65
CA ASP A 363 -24.55 -2.47 -14.99
C ASP A 363 -25.52 -2.34 -13.81
N VAL A 364 -26.83 -2.29 -14.10
CA VAL A 364 -27.86 -2.43 -13.05
C VAL A 364 -27.80 -3.86 -12.49
N GLY A 365 -27.75 -4.01 -11.17
CA GLY A 365 -27.45 -5.27 -10.50
C GLY A 365 -25.96 -5.59 -10.43
N GLY A 366 -25.11 -4.78 -11.06
CA GLY A 366 -23.66 -4.91 -10.98
C GLY A 366 -23.11 -4.50 -9.62
N VAL A 367 -21.93 -5.01 -9.30
CA VAL A 367 -21.24 -4.79 -8.03
C VAL A 367 -19.93 -4.04 -8.23
N LEU A 368 -19.72 -2.98 -7.47
CA LEU A 368 -18.44 -2.29 -7.33
C LEU A 368 -17.85 -2.59 -5.96
N LEU A 369 -16.64 -3.13 -5.93
CA LEU A 369 -15.84 -3.29 -4.72
C LEU A 369 -14.82 -2.15 -4.66
N TYR A 370 -14.99 -1.29 -3.67
CA TYR A 370 -14.05 -0.24 -3.32
C TYR A 370 -13.01 -0.79 -2.35
N ALA A 371 -11.73 -0.54 -2.64
CA ALA A 371 -10.62 -0.96 -1.81
C ALA A 371 -9.57 0.14 -1.67
N THR A 372 -8.93 0.23 -0.51
CA THR A 372 -7.72 1.03 -0.27
C THR A 372 -6.77 0.29 0.64
N CYS A 373 -5.47 0.55 0.51
CA CYS A 373 -4.47 0.15 1.49
C CYS A 373 -4.20 1.27 2.52
N SER A 374 -5.23 2.03 2.89
CA SER A 374 -5.20 3.10 3.89
C SER A 374 -5.88 2.69 5.19
N VAL A 375 -5.41 3.23 6.31
CA VAL A 375 -6.10 3.15 7.62
C VAL A 375 -6.77 4.48 7.99
N MET A 376 -6.85 5.44 7.06
CA MET A 376 -7.46 6.75 7.28
C MET A 376 -8.96 6.71 6.94
N PRO A 377 -9.86 6.94 7.91
CA PRO A 377 -11.30 6.93 7.67
C PRO A 377 -11.76 7.91 6.59
N GLN A 378 -11.03 9.02 6.42
CA GLN A 378 -11.29 10.04 5.40
C GLN A 378 -11.18 9.50 3.97
N GLU A 379 -10.31 8.51 3.73
CA GLU A 379 -10.13 7.83 2.44
C GLU A 379 -11.01 6.59 2.30
N ASN A 380 -11.68 6.17 3.38
CA ASN A 380 -12.39 4.91 3.50
C ASN A 380 -13.90 5.15 3.70
N ARG A 381 -14.42 4.95 4.93
CA ARG A 381 -15.85 5.07 5.25
C ARG A 381 -16.45 6.43 4.89
N GLU A 382 -15.69 7.52 4.99
CA GLU A 382 -16.20 8.86 4.70
C GLU A 382 -16.38 9.10 3.20
N VAL A 383 -15.50 8.54 2.35
CA VAL A 383 -15.67 8.54 0.89
C VAL A 383 -16.94 7.77 0.51
N ILE A 384 -17.14 6.58 1.08
CA ILE A 384 -18.33 5.75 0.81
C ILE A 384 -19.59 6.43 1.31
N ALA A 385 -19.61 6.99 2.51
CA ALA A 385 -20.74 7.75 3.05
C ALA A 385 -21.13 8.90 2.12
N GLY A 386 -20.14 9.69 1.69
CA GLY A 386 -20.37 10.80 0.77
C GLY A 386 -20.88 10.34 -0.59
N PHE A 387 -20.37 9.23 -1.12
CA PHE A 387 -20.83 8.66 -2.38
C PHE A 387 -22.29 8.17 -2.30
N LEU A 388 -22.64 7.40 -1.26
CA LEU A 388 -23.99 6.90 -1.06
C LEU A 388 -25.01 8.03 -0.89
N ALA A 389 -24.63 9.11 -0.18
CA ALA A 389 -25.51 10.26 0.05
C ALA A 389 -25.90 11.00 -1.26
N ARG A 390 -25.01 11.03 -2.26
CA ARG A 390 -25.25 11.73 -3.54
C ARG A 390 -25.70 10.82 -4.68
N THR A 391 -25.70 9.49 -4.49
CA THR A 391 -25.96 8.51 -5.55
C THR A 391 -27.15 7.61 -5.19
N PRO A 392 -28.41 8.04 -5.44
CA PRO A 392 -29.61 7.30 -5.00
C PRO A 392 -29.74 5.88 -5.55
N GLY A 393 -29.06 5.59 -6.67
CA GLY A 393 -29.00 4.24 -7.26
C GLY A 393 -27.91 3.34 -6.67
N ALA A 394 -27.18 3.80 -5.67
CA ALA A 394 -26.16 3.02 -4.98
C ALA A 394 -26.69 2.50 -3.64
N ARG A 395 -26.43 1.23 -3.34
CA ARG A 395 -26.67 0.63 -2.05
C ARG A 395 -25.45 -0.18 -1.60
N GLU A 396 -25.09 -0.08 -0.34
CA GLU A 396 -24.05 -0.91 0.24
C GLU A 396 -24.55 -2.34 0.47
N LEU A 397 -23.70 -3.31 0.22
CA LEU A 397 -23.88 -4.71 0.56
C LEU A 397 -23.01 -5.08 1.74
N ASP A 398 -23.54 -5.91 2.62
CA ASP A 398 -22.79 -6.43 3.76
C ASP A 398 -21.58 -7.26 3.29
N LEU A 399 -20.46 -7.01 3.90
CA LEU A 399 -19.27 -7.84 3.75
C LEU A 399 -19.33 -9.02 4.72
N PRO A 400 -18.82 -10.20 4.35
CA PRO A 400 -18.80 -11.37 5.22
C PRO A 400 -18.19 -11.04 6.58
N PRO A 401 -18.71 -11.60 7.68
CA PRO A 401 -18.08 -11.50 8.99
C PRO A 401 -16.74 -12.25 9.01
N GLY A 402 -15.95 -12.06 10.06
CA GLY A 402 -14.75 -12.84 10.34
C GLY A 402 -13.44 -12.18 9.96
N PHE A 403 -13.42 -11.06 9.21
CA PHE A 403 -12.20 -10.29 8.96
C PHE A 403 -12.40 -8.79 9.27
N GLY A 404 -11.32 -8.14 9.73
CA GLY A 404 -11.30 -6.70 9.99
C GLY A 404 -12.36 -6.20 10.97
N VAL A 405 -12.32 -4.91 11.27
CA VAL A 405 -13.22 -4.21 12.17
C VAL A 405 -14.40 -3.63 11.37
N PRO A 406 -15.66 -3.93 11.70
CA PRO A 406 -16.82 -3.29 11.08
C PRO A 406 -16.75 -1.77 11.22
N GLN A 407 -17.11 -1.07 10.15
CA GLN A 407 -17.25 0.39 10.14
C GLN A 407 -18.70 0.75 9.82
N PRO A 408 -19.14 2.00 10.02
CA PRO A 408 -20.46 2.46 9.55
C PRO A 408 -20.70 2.16 8.07
N HIS A 409 -19.63 2.17 7.29
CA HIS A 409 -19.58 1.71 5.91
C HIS A 409 -18.33 0.85 5.73
N GLY A 410 -18.47 -0.34 5.15
CA GLY A 410 -17.38 -1.28 4.90
C GLY A 410 -16.73 -1.89 6.13
N ARG A 411 -15.52 -2.40 5.93
CA ARG A 411 -14.70 -3.03 6.98
C ARG A 411 -13.24 -2.60 6.86
N GLN A 412 -12.61 -2.35 8.01
CA GLN A 412 -11.20 -1.96 8.10
C GLN A 412 -10.35 -3.10 8.66
N LEU A 413 -9.32 -3.51 7.93
CA LEU A 413 -8.22 -4.31 8.46
C LEU A 413 -7.13 -3.35 8.95
N LEU A 414 -6.73 -3.49 10.21
CA LEU A 414 -5.58 -2.77 10.77
C LEU A 414 -4.32 -3.63 10.63
N PRO A 415 -3.15 -3.04 10.34
CA PRO A 415 -1.94 -3.82 10.16
C PRO A 415 -1.58 -4.57 11.45
N GLN A 416 -1.20 -5.84 11.31
CA GLN A 416 -0.81 -6.72 12.40
C GLN A 416 0.66 -7.13 12.26
N PRO A 417 1.49 -7.13 13.31
CA PRO A 417 2.92 -7.44 13.21
C PRO A 417 3.19 -8.76 12.46
N ASP A 418 2.51 -9.84 12.84
CA ASP A 418 2.67 -11.18 12.27
C ASP A 418 1.52 -11.59 11.33
N GLY A 419 0.72 -10.67 10.88
CA GLY A 419 -0.46 -10.89 10.04
C GLY A 419 -0.47 -10.02 8.80
N HIS A 420 -1.67 -9.69 8.36
CA HIS A 420 -1.95 -8.88 7.17
C HIS A 420 -1.58 -7.40 7.32
N ASP A 421 -1.51 -6.71 6.19
CA ASP A 421 -1.40 -5.26 6.11
C ASP A 421 -2.73 -4.56 6.47
N GLY A 422 -2.68 -3.24 6.57
CA GLY A 422 -3.89 -2.43 6.70
C GLY A 422 -4.59 -2.27 5.37
N PHE A 423 -5.89 -2.60 5.34
CA PHE A 423 -6.74 -2.50 4.15
C PHE A 423 -8.16 -2.13 4.52
N TYR A 424 -8.88 -1.52 3.58
CA TYR A 424 -10.30 -1.23 3.72
C TYR A 424 -11.07 -1.77 2.51
N TYR A 425 -12.30 -2.24 2.76
CA TYR A 425 -13.22 -2.71 1.74
C TYR A 425 -14.63 -2.21 1.98
N ALA A 426 -15.30 -1.78 0.91
CA ALA A 426 -16.74 -1.53 0.88
C ALA A 426 -17.31 -2.08 -0.45
N LYS A 427 -18.49 -2.70 -0.39
CA LYS A 427 -19.11 -3.38 -1.52
C LYS A 427 -20.42 -2.69 -1.86
N LEU A 428 -20.56 -2.21 -3.07
CA LEU A 428 -21.70 -1.43 -3.55
C LEU A 428 -22.41 -2.15 -4.68
N ILE A 429 -23.72 -2.15 -4.65
CA ILE A 429 -24.56 -2.65 -5.76
C ILE A 429 -25.32 -1.49 -6.41
N LYS A 430 -25.41 -1.51 -7.74
CA LYS A 430 -26.21 -0.57 -8.50
C LYS A 430 -27.64 -1.08 -8.62
N ILE A 431 -28.58 -0.35 -8.03
CA ILE A 431 -30.01 -0.62 -8.16
C ILE A 431 -30.61 0.28 -9.23
N ALA A 432 -31.69 -0.17 -9.89
CA ALA A 432 -32.44 0.68 -10.80
C ALA A 432 -32.89 1.95 -10.07
N ALA A 433 -32.66 3.12 -10.67
CA ALA A 433 -33.17 4.36 -10.10
C ALA A 433 -34.70 4.27 -10.05
N GLN A 434 -35.28 4.33 -8.87
CA GLN A 434 -36.73 4.50 -8.79
C GLN A 434 -37.09 5.83 -9.44
N PRO A 435 -38.09 5.85 -10.37
CA PRO A 435 -38.59 7.12 -10.89
C PRO A 435 -38.99 7.97 -9.67
N ARG A 436 -38.50 9.20 -9.60
CA ARG A 436 -38.96 10.17 -8.60
C ARG A 436 -40.47 10.19 -8.66
N SER A 437 -41.16 9.74 -7.62
CA SER A 437 -42.60 9.93 -7.50
C SER A 437 -42.85 11.41 -7.70
N ALA A 438 -43.64 11.73 -8.77
CA ALA A 438 -44.05 13.09 -9.01
C ALA A 438 -44.67 13.62 -7.71
N ARG A 439 -44.18 14.75 -7.21
CA ARG A 439 -44.84 15.44 -6.11
C ARG A 439 -46.30 15.62 -6.50
N PRO A 440 -47.27 15.29 -5.63
CA PRO A 440 -48.67 15.62 -5.91
C PRO A 440 -48.70 17.12 -6.15
N GLN A 441 -49.19 17.51 -7.36
CA GLN A 441 -49.53 18.89 -7.63
C GLN A 441 -50.57 19.29 -6.60
N ALA A 442 -50.23 20.25 -5.73
CA ALA A 442 -51.18 20.88 -4.83
C ALA A 442 -52.30 21.44 -5.69
N GLY A 443 -53.49 20.87 -5.49
CA GLY A 443 -54.70 21.20 -6.26
C GLY A 443 -54.97 22.69 -6.21
N ALA A 444 -55.12 23.25 -7.43
CA ALA A 444 -55.67 24.57 -7.63
C ALA A 444 -57.17 24.53 -7.35
N GLY A 445 -57.66 25.51 -6.60
CA GLY A 445 -58.99 26.01 -6.79
C GLY A 445 -60.06 25.62 -5.75
N GLU A 446 -60.14 26.37 -4.71
CA GLU A 446 -61.47 26.73 -4.15
C GLU A 446 -61.82 28.15 -4.62
N GLN A 447 -62.68 28.21 -5.65
CA GLN A 447 -63.37 29.43 -5.99
C GLN A 447 -64.44 29.73 -4.92
N ALA A 448 -64.21 30.82 -4.21
CA ALA A 448 -65.24 31.39 -3.34
C ALA A 448 -66.41 31.92 -4.20
N VAL A 449 -67.55 31.31 -4.08
CA VAL A 449 -68.82 31.86 -4.59
C VAL A 449 -69.35 32.81 -3.53
N SER A 450 -69.33 34.10 -3.84
CA SER A 450 -70.05 35.13 -3.09
C SER A 450 -71.54 35.07 -3.45
N GLY A 451 -72.37 34.62 -2.55
CA GLY A 451 -73.81 34.76 -2.59
C GLY A 451 -74.25 36.03 -1.86
N VAL A 452 -74.71 36.97 -2.61
CA VAL A 452 -75.54 38.15 -2.17
C VAL A 452 -76.92 37.66 -1.79
N LEU A 453 -77.42 38.06 -0.60
CA LEU A 453 -78.82 38.36 -0.43
C LEU A 453 -79.09 39.16 0.87
N SER A 454 -79.67 40.40 0.60
CA SER A 454 -80.51 41.28 1.39
C SER A 454 -80.25 41.54 2.85
#